data_f57c5498e8b4f9b0814d36332b05dc48
#
_entry.id   f57c5498e8b4f9b0814d36332b05dc48
#
_cell.length_a   1.000
_cell.length_b   1.000
_cell.length_c   1.000
_cell.angle_alpha   90.00
_cell.angle_beta   90.00
_cell.angle_gamma   90.00
#
_symmetry.space_group_name_H-M   'P 1'
#
loop_
_entity.id
_entity.type
_entity.pdbx_description
1 polymer ?
#
loop_
_entity_poly.entity_id
_entity_poly.type
_entity_poly.pdbx_seq_one_letter_code
_entity_poly.pdbx_strand_id
1 'polypeptide(L)'
;MQRDSSLSEADYAVLAVLHRRRKIHTRPHELGTELRWEKSRLHRQLVRMESRKLVSRREAPELGPRAIEVTVTEKGSVAFDAAIARHTAAVDEIVVSTLSDEDLQTLGEISRKLLRGIDEQGAGEFASEA
;
A
#
# COMPACT_ATOMS: atom_id res chain seq x y z
N MET A 1 -20.80 4.23 -14.93
CA MET A 1 -19.90 5.06 -14.72
C MET A 1 -18.66 4.57 -14.20
N GLN A 2 -17.66 5.13 -14.58
CA GLN A 2 -16.45 4.69 -14.21
C GLN A 2 -16.04 4.98 -12.83
N ARG A 3 -16.86 5.67 -12.12
CA ARG A 3 -16.58 5.94 -10.77
C ARG A 3 -16.44 4.71 -9.92
N ASP A 4 -17.17 3.65 -10.29
CA ASP A 4 -17.14 2.42 -9.52
C ASP A 4 -15.81 1.69 -9.64
N SER A 5 -15.07 1.95 -10.70
CA SER A 5 -13.78 1.30 -10.86
C SER A 5 -12.64 2.14 -10.33
N SER A 6 -12.90 3.36 -9.86
CA SER A 6 -11.88 4.22 -9.32
C SER A 6 -11.69 3.95 -7.84
N LEU A 7 -10.46 4.11 -7.39
CA LEU A 7 -10.13 3.97 -5.98
C LEU A 7 -10.15 5.33 -5.33
N SER A 8 -10.76 5.41 -4.13
CA SER A 8 -10.61 6.60 -3.30
C SER A 8 -9.23 6.60 -2.68
N GLU A 9 -8.85 7.73 -2.08
CA GLU A 9 -7.58 7.79 -1.35
C GLU A 9 -7.54 6.76 -0.23
N ALA A 10 -8.65 6.56 0.45
CA ALA A 10 -8.71 5.58 1.53
C ALA A 10 -8.58 4.16 0.99
N ASP A 11 -9.22 3.86 -0.14
CA ASP A 11 -9.06 2.56 -0.79
C ASP A 11 -7.60 2.30 -1.13
N TYR A 12 -6.98 3.30 -1.76
CA TYR A 12 -5.60 3.18 -2.18
C TYR A 12 -4.69 2.97 -0.97
N ALA A 13 -4.92 3.70 0.12
CA ALA A 13 -4.10 3.58 1.32
C ALA A 13 -4.13 2.16 1.88
N VAL A 14 -5.32 1.56 1.95
CA VAL A 14 -5.46 0.19 2.45
C VAL A 14 -4.74 -0.78 1.51
N LEU A 15 -4.98 -0.65 0.21
CA LEU A 15 -4.38 -1.57 -0.76
C LEU A 15 -2.86 -1.44 -0.78
N ALA A 16 -2.34 -0.24 -0.58
CA ALA A 16 -0.89 -0.02 -0.54
C ALA A 16 -0.24 -0.76 0.62
N VAL A 17 -0.87 -0.71 1.80
CA VAL A 17 -0.34 -1.44 2.96
C VAL A 17 -0.40 -2.93 2.70
N LEU A 18 -1.54 -3.43 2.19
CA LEU A 18 -1.68 -4.85 1.92
C LEU A 18 -0.68 -5.31 0.85
N HIS A 19 -0.42 -4.48 -0.14
CA HIS A 19 0.57 -4.81 -1.16
C HIS A 19 1.98 -4.91 -0.58
N ARG A 20 2.35 -3.97 0.27
CA ARG A 20 3.66 -4.03 0.94
C ARG A 20 3.80 -5.28 1.79
N ARG A 21 2.70 -5.72 2.39
CA ARG A 21 2.68 -6.85 3.29
C ARG A 21 2.24 -8.15 2.62
N ARG A 22 2.27 -8.20 1.30
CA ARG A 22 1.67 -9.31 0.55
C ARG A 22 2.29 -10.67 0.85
N LYS A 23 3.49 -10.70 1.40
CA LYS A 23 4.14 -11.96 1.73
C LYS A 23 3.94 -12.39 3.18
N ILE A 24 3.19 -11.61 3.95
CA ILE A 24 2.89 -11.95 5.34
C ILE A 24 1.40 -11.75 5.56
N HIS A 25 0.89 -12.42 6.57
CA HIS A 25 -0.53 -12.30 6.91
C HIS A 25 -0.79 -10.94 7.55
N THR A 26 -1.94 -10.36 7.27
CA THR A 26 -2.29 -9.05 7.81
C THR A 26 -3.63 -9.12 8.53
N ARG A 27 -3.66 -8.69 9.77
CA ARG A 27 -4.88 -8.58 10.56
C ARG A 27 -5.36 -7.14 10.55
N PRO A 28 -6.65 -6.91 10.81
CA PRO A 28 -7.17 -5.54 10.83
C PRO A 28 -6.42 -4.59 11.75
N HIS A 29 -6.02 -5.05 12.96
CA HIS A 29 -5.34 -4.14 13.86
C HIS A 29 -3.96 -3.72 13.33
N GLU A 30 -3.32 -4.57 12.54
CA GLU A 30 -2.05 -4.23 11.93
C GLU A 30 -2.25 -3.16 10.86
N LEU A 31 -3.34 -3.27 10.09
CA LEU A 31 -3.69 -2.22 9.14
C LEU A 31 -3.95 -0.90 9.84
N GLY A 32 -4.69 -0.94 10.93
CA GLY A 32 -4.98 0.27 11.70
C GLY A 32 -3.73 0.94 12.21
N THR A 33 -2.78 0.15 12.69
CA THR A 33 -1.51 0.67 13.16
C THR A 33 -0.71 1.32 12.03
N GLU A 34 -0.61 0.65 10.89
CA GLU A 34 0.12 1.18 9.75
C GLU A 34 -0.51 2.46 9.21
N LEU A 35 -1.82 2.51 9.15
CA LEU A 35 -2.55 3.65 8.60
C LEU A 35 -2.78 4.75 9.63
N ARG A 36 -2.58 4.44 10.91
CA ARG A 36 -2.89 5.36 12.02
C ARG A 36 -4.37 5.73 12.02
N TRP A 37 -5.22 4.74 11.78
CA TRP A 37 -6.67 4.92 11.79
C TRP A 37 -7.26 4.26 13.01
N GLU A 38 -8.30 4.86 13.55
CA GLU A 38 -9.07 4.25 14.62
C GLU A 38 -9.75 2.98 14.14
N LYS A 39 -10.00 2.09 15.07
CA LYS A 39 -10.61 0.81 14.77
C LYS A 39 -11.93 0.95 14.01
N SER A 40 -12.78 1.88 14.43
CA SER A 40 -14.09 2.05 13.79
C SER A 40 -13.96 2.58 12.37
N ARG A 41 -13.02 3.50 12.15
CA ARG A 41 -12.79 4.04 10.80
C ARG A 41 -12.31 2.93 9.88
N LEU A 42 -11.36 2.14 10.34
CA LEU A 42 -10.83 1.04 9.54
C LEU A 42 -11.92 0.03 9.23
N HIS A 43 -12.73 -0.32 10.24
CA HIS A 43 -13.80 -1.29 10.04
C HIS A 43 -14.77 -0.82 8.95
N ARG A 44 -15.21 0.43 9.01
CA ARG A 44 -16.13 0.99 8.00
C ARG A 44 -15.50 0.96 6.61
N GLN A 45 -14.21 1.28 6.53
CA GLN A 45 -13.52 1.27 5.25
C GLN A 45 -13.43 -0.15 4.69
N LEU A 46 -13.10 -1.13 5.53
CA LEU A 46 -13.01 -2.53 5.08
C LEU A 46 -14.36 -3.06 4.64
N VAL A 47 -15.44 -2.70 5.35
CA VAL A 47 -16.78 -3.14 4.95
C VAL A 47 -17.11 -2.61 3.54
N ARG A 48 -16.81 -1.34 3.28
CA ARG A 48 -17.06 -0.76 1.96
C ARG A 48 -16.23 -1.44 0.88
N MET A 49 -14.97 -1.73 1.19
CA MET A 49 -14.10 -2.37 0.21
C MET A 49 -14.49 -3.83 -0.03
N GLU A 50 -14.97 -4.52 1.00
CA GLU A 50 -15.49 -5.86 0.82
C GLU A 50 -16.72 -5.87 -0.08
N SER A 51 -17.62 -4.90 0.12
CA SER A 51 -18.82 -4.84 -0.70
C SER A 51 -18.49 -4.56 -2.17
N ARG A 52 -17.38 -3.89 -2.43
CA ARG A 52 -16.91 -3.64 -3.79
C ARG A 52 -15.97 -4.74 -4.28
N LYS A 53 -15.75 -5.76 -3.45
CA LYS A 53 -14.93 -6.93 -3.77
C LYS A 53 -13.47 -6.61 -4.01
N LEU A 54 -12.96 -5.57 -3.34
CA LEU A 54 -11.56 -5.19 -3.44
C LEU A 54 -10.70 -5.95 -2.45
N VAL A 55 -11.27 -6.27 -1.28
CA VAL A 55 -10.59 -7.07 -0.25
C VAL A 55 -11.55 -8.13 0.24
N SER A 56 -11.00 -9.14 0.91
CA SER A 56 -11.82 -10.11 1.63
C SER A 56 -11.24 -10.30 3.02
N ARG A 57 -12.09 -10.71 3.96
CA ARG A 57 -11.69 -11.05 5.31
C ARG A 57 -12.10 -12.49 5.55
N ARG A 58 -11.21 -13.25 6.17
CA ARG A 58 -11.52 -14.63 6.52
C ARG A 58 -11.09 -14.90 7.95
N GLU A 59 -11.76 -15.83 8.58
CA GLU A 59 -11.30 -16.31 9.87
C GLU A 59 -10.03 -17.10 9.64
N ALA A 60 -9.04 -16.86 10.46
CA ALA A 60 -7.73 -17.47 10.32
C ALA A 60 -7.26 -18.01 11.66
N PRO A 61 -7.84 -19.13 12.12
CA PRO A 61 -7.48 -19.66 13.46
C PRO A 61 -6.01 -20.02 13.56
N GLU A 62 -5.37 -20.28 12.44
CA GLU A 62 -3.94 -20.58 12.45
C GLU A 62 -3.09 -19.37 12.86
N LEU A 63 -3.66 -18.16 12.81
CA LEU A 63 -2.96 -16.93 13.22
C LEU A 63 -3.27 -16.56 14.68
N GLY A 64 -4.18 -17.29 15.32
CA GLY A 64 -4.53 -17.05 16.72
C GLY A 64 -6.03 -17.14 16.95
N PRO A 65 -6.46 -17.16 18.23
CA PRO A 65 -7.88 -17.25 18.54
C PRO A 65 -8.63 -16.03 17.98
N ARG A 66 -9.70 -16.28 17.26
CA ARG A 66 -10.55 -15.24 16.68
C ARG A 66 -9.80 -14.32 15.72
N ALA A 67 -8.67 -14.77 15.19
CA ALA A 67 -7.91 -13.97 14.25
C ALA A 67 -8.65 -13.87 12.93
N ILE A 68 -8.61 -12.67 12.34
CA ILE A 68 -9.17 -12.40 11.02
C ILE A 68 -8.01 -11.96 10.14
N GLU A 69 -7.97 -12.48 8.94
CA GLU A 69 -6.97 -12.07 7.96
C GLU A 69 -7.64 -11.25 6.86
N VAL A 70 -7.01 -10.14 6.48
CA VAL A 70 -7.47 -9.30 5.38
C VAL A 70 -6.56 -9.56 4.18
N THR A 71 -7.16 -9.85 3.04
CA THR A 71 -6.39 -10.10 1.80
C THR A 71 -6.97 -9.28 0.67
N VAL A 72 -6.12 -8.98 -0.32
CA VAL A 72 -6.56 -8.30 -1.53
C VAL A 72 -7.12 -9.34 -2.48
N THR A 73 -8.27 -9.06 -3.08
CA THR A 73 -8.84 -9.93 -4.10
C THR A 73 -8.13 -9.68 -5.43
N GLU A 74 -8.40 -10.53 -6.40
CA GLU A 74 -7.87 -10.30 -7.73
C GLU A 74 -8.35 -8.97 -8.29
N LYS A 75 -9.62 -8.64 -8.08
CA LYS A 75 -10.17 -7.36 -8.52
C LYS A 75 -9.45 -6.19 -7.85
N GLY A 76 -9.18 -6.31 -6.54
CA GLY A 76 -8.45 -5.28 -5.81
C GLY A 76 -7.04 -5.10 -6.33
N SER A 77 -6.38 -6.21 -6.64
CA SER A 77 -5.02 -6.18 -7.16
C SER A 77 -4.97 -5.49 -8.52
N VAL A 78 -5.90 -5.81 -9.40
CA VAL A 78 -5.98 -5.18 -10.72
C VAL A 78 -6.24 -3.69 -10.59
N ALA A 79 -7.17 -3.30 -9.70
CA ALA A 79 -7.48 -1.88 -9.50
C ALA A 79 -6.27 -1.13 -8.94
N PHE A 80 -5.54 -1.74 -8.01
CA PHE A 80 -4.37 -1.13 -7.43
C PHE A 80 -3.26 -0.94 -8.47
N ASP A 81 -3.01 -1.97 -9.29
CA ASP A 81 -1.99 -1.90 -10.33
C ASP A 81 -2.32 -0.80 -11.34
N ALA A 82 -3.60 -0.67 -11.70
CA ALA A 82 -4.03 0.38 -12.62
C ALA A 82 -3.84 1.77 -12.00
N ALA A 83 -4.13 1.90 -10.71
CA ALA A 83 -3.94 3.19 -10.02
C ALA A 83 -2.46 3.57 -9.94
N ILE A 84 -1.59 2.59 -9.65
CA ILE A 84 -0.15 2.84 -9.64
C ILE A 84 0.33 3.26 -11.03
N ALA A 85 -0.11 2.57 -12.07
CA ALA A 85 0.31 2.88 -13.43
C ALA A 85 -0.08 4.31 -13.82
N ARG A 86 -1.30 4.73 -13.47
CA ARG A 86 -1.74 6.10 -13.75
C ARG A 86 -0.92 7.12 -12.99
N HIS A 87 -0.64 6.84 -11.74
CA HIS A 87 0.15 7.76 -10.91
C HIS A 87 1.58 7.86 -11.45
N THR A 88 2.18 6.73 -11.78
CA THR A 88 3.54 6.68 -12.32
C THR A 88 3.62 7.42 -13.65
N ALA A 89 2.64 7.22 -14.53
CA ALA A 89 2.61 7.88 -15.82
C ALA A 89 2.54 9.41 -15.67
N ALA A 90 1.70 9.88 -14.74
CA ALA A 90 1.57 11.31 -14.51
C ALA A 90 2.87 11.90 -13.95
N VAL A 91 3.52 11.22 -13.03
CA VAL A 91 4.79 11.68 -12.47
C VAL A 91 5.88 11.65 -13.54
N ASP A 92 5.94 10.58 -14.34
CA ASP A 92 6.93 10.46 -15.41
C ASP A 92 6.79 11.60 -16.42
N GLU A 93 5.56 11.94 -16.77
CA GLU A 93 5.32 13.02 -17.72
C GLU A 93 5.87 14.35 -17.19
N ILE A 94 5.60 14.66 -15.94
CA ILE A 94 6.11 15.88 -15.31
C ILE A 94 7.63 15.87 -15.27
N VAL A 95 8.21 14.75 -14.85
CA VAL A 95 9.66 14.62 -14.71
C VAL A 95 10.34 14.79 -16.05
N VAL A 96 9.84 14.10 -17.09
CA VAL A 96 10.45 14.15 -18.42
C VAL A 96 10.34 15.53 -19.03
N SER A 97 9.21 16.23 -18.80
CA SER A 97 9.01 17.55 -19.39
C SER A 97 9.76 18.66 -18.66
N THR A 98 10.18 18.41 -17.42
CA THR A 98 10.77 19.45 -16.58
C THR A 98 12.28 19.32 -16.45
N LEU A 99 12.81 18.11 -16.43
CA LEU A 99 14.21 17.85 -16.12
C LEU A 99 14.99 17.48 -17.39
N SER A 100 16.25 17.90 -17.42
CA SER A 100 17.17 17.49 -18.49
C SER A 100 17.65 16.05 -18.22
N ASP A 101 18.33 15.47 -19.21
CA ASP A 101 18.92 14.14 -19.04
C ASP A 101 19.94 14.14 -17.91
N GLU A 102 20.71 15.20 -17.79
CA GLU A 102 21.69 15.32 -16.73
C GLU A 102 21.01 15.40 -15.35
N ASP A 103 19.93 16.19 -15.28
CA ASP A 103 19.13 16.28 -14.05
C ASP A 103 18.58 14.92 -13.65
N LEU A 104 18.08 14.16 -14.63
CA LEU A 104 17.52 12.84 -14.36
C LEU A 104 18.58 11.89 -13.82
N GLN A 105 19.76 11.94 -14.36
CA GLN A 105 20.86 11.11 -13.88
C GLN A 105 21.23 11.47 -12.45
N THR A 106 21.32 12.77 -12.15
CA THR A 106 21.62 13.24 -10.81
C THR A 106 20.53 12.84 -9.83
N LEU A 107 19.26 12.97 -10.22
CA LEU A 107 18.15 12.56 -9.38
C LEU A 107 18.20 11.07 -9.09
N GLY A 108 18.53 10.27 -10.10
CA GLY A 108 18.66 8.83 -9.91
C GLY A 108 19.76 8.48 -8.91
N GLU A 109 20.89 9.16 -8.99
CA GLU A 109 21.99 8.94 -8.05
C GLU A 109 21.60 9.30 -6.62
N ILE A 110 20.95 10.45 -6.46
CA ILE A 110 20.50 10.90 -5.14
C ILE A 110 19.46 9.93 -4.59
N SER A 111 18.50 9.50 -5.42
CA SER A 111 17.47 8.58 -5.00
C SER A 111 18.06 7.26 -4.52
N ARG A 112 19.06 6.74 -5.21
CA ARG A 112 19.70 5.50 -4.80
C ARG A 112 20.43 5.66 -3.46
N LYS A 113 21.04 6.82 -3.21
CA LYS A 113 21.66 7.09 -1.92
C LYS A 113 20.63 7.11 -0.81
N LEU A 114 19.49 7.77 -1.06
CA LEU A 114 18.43 7.83 -0.05
C LEU A 114 17.87 6.45 0.26
N LEU A 115 17.65 5.64 -0.77
CA LEU A 115 17.13 4.29 -0.57
C LEU A 115 18.09 3.43 0.25
N ARG A 116 19.39 3.54 0.00
CA ARG A 116 20.37 2.82 0.79
C ARG A 116 20.34 3.25 2.25
N GLY A 117 20.25 4.56 2.49
CA GLY A 117 20.19 5.09 3.85
C GLY A 117 18.94 4.63 4.58
N ILE A 118 17.80 4.63 3.89
CA ILE A 118 16.54 4.18 4.48
C ILE A 118 16.62 2.70 4.83
N ASP A 119 17.14 1.87 3.93
CA ASP A 119 17.28 0.45 4.17
C ASP A 119 18.17 0.17 5.37
N GLU A 120 19.30 0.86 5.47
CA GLU A 120 20.23 0.67 6.58
C GLU A 120 19.61 1.08 7.90
N GLN A 121 18.93 2.24 7.93
CA GLN A 121 18.30 2.71 9.16
C GLN A 121 17.09 1.86 9.52
N GLY A 122 16.29 1.49 8.52
CA GLY A 122 15.14 0.63 8.75
C GLY A 122 15.54 -0.71 9.34
N ALA A 123 16.61 -1.30 8.82
CA ALA A 123 17.09 -2.55 9.36
C ALA A 123 17.58 -2.38 10.80
N GLY A 124 18.25 -1.27 11.06
CA GLY A 124 18.74 -0.97 12.42
C GLY A 124 17.60 -0.78 13.41
N GLU A 125 16.57 -0.08 13.01
CA GLU A 125 15.39 0.13 13.86
C GLU A 125 14.68 -1.17 14.17
N PHE A 126 14.46 -1.99 13.17
CA PHE A 126 13.82 -3.28 13.40
C PHE A 126 14.67 -4.18 14.29
N ALA A 127 15.97 -4.15 14.11
CA ALA A 127 16.84 -4.94 14.95
C ALA A 127 16.81 -4.48 16.41
N SER A 128 16.71 -3.17 16.63
CA SER A 128 16.68 -2.66 17.99
C SER A 128 15.34 -2.90 18.68
N GLU A 129 14.27 -3.05 17.92
CA GLU A 129 12.97 -3.35 18.50
C GLU A 129 12.74 -4.84 18.73
N ALA A 130 13.53 -5.64 18.10
CA ALA A 130 13.43 -7.07 18.27
C ALA A 130 14.07 -7.49 19.58
#